data_285fb4aa78577811df93365484d50fb5
#
_entry.id   285fb4aa78577811df93365484d50fb5
#
_cell.length_a   1.000
_cell.length_b   1.000
_cell.length_c   1.000
_cell.angle_alpha   90.00
_cell.angle_beta   90.00
_cell.angle_gamma   90.00
#
_symmetry.space_group_name_H-M   'P 1'
#
loop_
_entity.id
_entity.type
_entity.pdbx_description
1 polymer ?
#
loop_
_entity_poly.entity_id
_entity_poly.type
_entity_poly.pdbx_seq_one_letter_code
_entity_poly.pdbx_strand_id
1 'polypeptide(L)'
;MKKILFLYFLSICCLGFSQTFVVADSLTKEPLAFATVVLDEKEMLYSNEKGVFTIQNQFEKITLTYLGYNDFVSERKLLKDTIFLNPKPFELQEVTITNNNVPLQKIGFLKRAKLLYSLPISPKTELVICIVPVEKHVNSYVETIEFPLRKIKFYNDTDKLYKNVPAVVRVNIYTVKNKLPDQKIFSSEPIKFIMSNKELIKVDISREMIQLPQEGLCFGIEMIGRVNQDGEFVEENSYAQPIFTDNESPDYTAQTYHNAFLGKDNLYDMNVSFNREISRIVKNHTYKNYNLAIGLTLRK
;
A
#
# COMPACT_ATOMS: atom_id res chain seq x y z
N MET A 1 -38.94 22.76 34.23
CA MET A 1 -38.95 22.90 32.78
C MET A 1 -37.73 23.67 32.26
N LYS A 2 -37.36 24.89 32.72
CA LYS A 2 -36.20 25.65 32.22
C LYS A 2 -34.85 24.94 32.33
N LYS A 3 -34.59 24.14 33.39
CA LYS A 3 -33.34 23.35 33.55
C LYS A 3 -33.25 22.20 32.58
N ILE A 4 -34.36 21.55 32.22
CA ILE A 4 -34.39 20.46 31.23
C ILE A 4 -34.17 21.00 29.83
N LEU A 5 -34.72 22.14 29.51
CA LEU A 5 -34.51 22.84 28.24
C LEU A 5 -33.06 23.28 28.06
N PHE A 6 -32.38 23.71 29.11
CA PHE A 6 -30.96 24.09 29.12
C PHE A 6 -30.05 22.83 28.91
N LEU A 7 -30.42 21.70 29.55
CA LEU A 7 -29.68 20.42 29.35
C LEU A 7 -29.85 19.90 27.93
N TYR A 8 -31.03 20.07 27.34
CA TYR A 8 -31.28 19.69 25.94
C TYR A 8 -30.51 20.55 24.95
N PHE A 9 -30.40 21.87 25.23
CA PHE A 9 -29.59 22.78 24.41
C PHE A 9 -28.09 22.51 24.53
N LEU A 10 -27.60 22.08 25.70
CA LEU A 10 -26.21 21.71 25.92
C LEU A 10 -25.82 20.42 25.20
N SER A 11 -26.77 19.48 25.08
CA SER A 11 -26.52 18.19 24.35
C SER A 11 -26.46 18.36 22.83
N ILE A 12 -27.03 19.45 22.27
CA ILE A 12 -26.96 19.74 20.82
C ILE A 12 -25.57 20.31 20.45
N CYS A 13 -24.87 20.96 21.38
CA CYS A 13 -23.50 21.45 21.14
C CYS A 13 -22.44 20.34 21.03
N CYS A 14 -22.76 19.08 21.38
CA CYS A 14 -21.87 17.94 21.28
C CYS A 14 -21.99 17.20 19.93
N LEU A 15 -22.73 17.73 18.95
CA LEU A 15 -22.75 17.17 17.60
C LEU A 15 -21.39 17.43 16.98
N GLY A 16 -20.61 16.33 16.86
CA GLY A 16 -19.24 16.36 16.38
C GLY A 16 -19.12 17.06 15.02
N PHE A 17 -18.17 17.94 14.90
CA PHE A 17 -17.84 18.63 13.65
C PHE A 17 -17.15 17.66 12.70
N SER A 18 -17.92 16.94 11.90
CA SER A 18 -17.39 16.23 10.74
C SER A 18 -17.08 17.24 9.64
N GLN A 19 -15.83 17.34 9.22
CA GLN A 19 -15.41 18.22 8.12
C GLN A 19 -15.05 17.38 6.90
N THR A 20 -15.66 17.71 5.77
CA THR A 20 -15.43 17.05 4.49
C THR A 20 -14.60 17.95 3.59
N PHE A 21 -13.57 17.37 2.98
CA PHE A 21 -12.64 18.03 2.09
C PHE A 21 -12.55 17.29 0.76
N VAL A 22 -12.12 18.02 -0.27
CA VAL A 22 -11.79 17.46 -1.58
C VAL A 22 -10.33 17.72 -1.88
N VAL A 23 -9.60 16.71 -2.32
CA VAL A 23 -8.25 16.87 -2.87
C VAL A 23 -8.30 16.78 -4.40
N ALA A 24 -7.67 17.73 -5.09
CA ALA A 24 -7.69 17.84 -6.54
C ALA A 24 -6.35 18.33 -7.10
N ASP A 25 -6.13 18.06 -8.37
CA ASP A 25 -5.01 18.61 -9.15
C ASP A 25 -5.16 20.13 -9.29
N SER A 26 -4.08 20.88 -9.07
CA SER A 26 -4.11 22.34 -9.18
C SER A 26 -4.27 22.86 -10.60
N LEU A 27 -3.88 22.09 -11.62
CA LEU A 27 -3.92 22.46 -13.04
C LEU A 27 -5.22 22.01 -13.71
N THR A 28 -5.52 20.70 -13.62
CA THR A 28 -6.69 20.10 -14.30
C THR A 28 -7.99 20.27 -13.52
N LYS A 29 -7.91 20.52 -12.21
CA LYS A 29 -9.03 20.54 -11.25
C LYS A 29 -9.71 19.18 -11.07
N GLU A 30 -9.14 18.12 -11.61
CA GLU A 30 -9.64 16.77 -11.43
C GLU A 30 -9.37 16.26 -10.01
N PRO A 31 -10.31 15.50 -9.41
CA PRO A 31 -10.12 14.96 -8.08
C PRO A 31 -9.03 13.89 -8.07
N LEU A 32 -8.21 13.90 -7.01
CA LEU A 32 -7.16 12.92 -6.80
C LEU A 32 -7.68 11.78 -5.91
N ALA A 33 -7.98 10.66 -6.54
CA ALA A 33 -8.50 9.47 -5.89
C ALA A 33 -7.44 8.79 -5.03
N PHE A 34 -7.82 8.39 -3.80
CA PHE A 34 -6.97 7.67 -2.85
C PHE A 34 -5.67 8.40 -2.50
N ALA A 35 -5.70 9.72 -2.46
CA ALA A 35 -4.61 10.50 -1.89
C ALA A 35 -4.45 10.16 -0.41
N THR A 36 -3.21 10.06 0.05
CA THR A 36 -2.90 9.79 1.46
C THR A 36 -3.00 11.09 2.25
N VAL A 37 -3.76 11.06 3.34
CA VAL A 37 -3.96 12.18 4.27
C VAL A 37 -3.43 11.76 5.63
N VAL A 38 -2.52 12.53 6.21
CA VAL A 38 -1.95 12.28 7.53
C VAL A 38 -2.27 13.46 8.45
N LEU A 39 -2.87 13.19 9.59
CA LEU A 39 -3.22 14.16 10.62
C LEU A 39 -2.26 14.04 11.80
N ASP A 40 -1.60 15.13 12.17
CA ASP A 40 -0.69 15.25 13.33
C ASP A 40 0.38 14.13 13.40
N GLU A 41 0.78 13.58 12.24
CA GLU A 41 1.73 12.46 12.12
C GLU A 41 1.28 11.17 12.86
N LYS A 42 -0.01 11.07 13.21
CA LYS A 42 -0.57 9.98 14.05
C LYS A 42 -1.73 9.24 13.40
N GLU A 43 -2.59 9.95 12.72
CA GLU A 43 -3.76 9.37 12.08
C GLU A 43 -3.63 9.49 10.56
N MET A 44 -3.94 8.41 9.85
CA MET A 44 -3.92 8.38 8.40
C MET A 44 -5.28 7.97 7.86
N LEU A 45 -5.65 8.57 6.74
CA LEU A 45 -6.85 8.23 5.96
C LEU A 45 -6.58 8.44 4.47
N TYR A 46 -7.50 7.98 3.63
CA TYR A 46 -7.43 8.16 2.19
C TYR A 46 -8.62 8.99 1.70
N SER A 47 -8.41 9.74 0.63
CA SER A 47 -9.54 10.22 -0.15
C SER A 47 -10.22 9.05 -0.87
N ASN A 48 -11.52 9.19 -1.15
CA ASN A 48 -12.25 8.21 -1.95
C ASN A 48 -12.00 8.40 -3.46
N GLU A 49 -12.71 7.65 -4.31
CA GLU A 49 -12.60 7.75 -5.79
C GLU A 49 -12.89 9.14 -6.35
N LYS A 50 -13.61 9.98 -5.61
CA LYS A 50 -13.95 11.37 -5.97
C LYS A 50 -13.03 12.40 -5.32
N GLY A 51 -11.89 11.95 -4.75
CA GLY A 51 -10.96 12.82 -4.02
C GLY A 51 -11.50 13.33 -2.68
N VAL A 52 -12.65 12.81 -2.21
CA VAL A 52 -13.30 13.28 -0.98
C VAL A 52 -12.79 12.49 0.22
N PHE A 53 -12.51 13.18 1.31
CA PHE A 53 -12.23 12.59 2.61
C PHE A 53 -12.90 13.37 3.74
N THR A 54 -13.20 12.70 4.84
CA THR A 54 -13.90 13.25 5.98
C THR A 54 -13.09 13.08 7.25
N ILE A 55 -12.89 14.15 7.99
CA ILE A 55 -12.17 14.14 9.27
C ILE A 55 -13.20 14.30 10.39
N GLN A 56 -13.19 13.34 11.32
CA GLN A 56 -14.10 13.34 12.48
C GLN A 56 -13.43 13.90 13.73
N ASN A 57 -12.10 13.82 13.82
CA ASN A 57 -11.33 14.24 14.97
C ASN A 57 -10.80 15.67 14.81
N GLN A 58 -10.46 16.29 15.93
CA GLN A 58 -9.71 17.54 15.91
C GLN A 58 -8.24 17.23 15.57
N PHE A 59 -7.63 18.09 14.78
CA PHE A 59 -6.23 18.01 14.40
C PHE A 59 -5.65 19.43 14.28
N GLU A 60 -4.35 19.55 14.35
CA GLU A 60 -3.63 20.83 14.20
C GLU A 60 -2.97 20.94 12.83
N LYS A 61 -2.36 19.85 12.35
CA LYS A 61 -1.57 19.79 11.12
C LYS A 61 -2.09 18.67 10.20
N ILE A 62 -2.16 18.96 8.91
CA ILE A 62 -2.48 17.99 7.88
C ILE A 62 -1.35 17.93 6.86
N THR A 63 -1.03 16.71 6.44
CA THR A 63 -0.12 16.44 5.31
C THR A 63 -0.85 15.60 4.30
N LEU A 64 -0.92 16.05 3.04
CA LEU A 64 -1.45 15.28 1.93
C LEU A 64 -0.31 14.93 0.99
N THR A 65 -0.27 13.66 0.59
CA THR A 65 0.71 13.13 -0.36
C THR A 65 0.03 12.38 -1.49
N TYR A 66 0.52 12.60 -2.70
CA TYR A 66 0.11 11.86 -3.88
C TYR A 66 1.30 11.74 -4.82
N LEU A 67 1.53 10.57 -5.41
CA LEU A 67 2.69 10.36 -6.26
C LEU A 67 2.63 11.28 -7.50
N GLY A 68 3.76 11.88 -7.85
CA GLY A 68 3.82 12.87 -8.93
C GLY A 68 3.43 14.28 -8.53
N TYR A 69 3.12 14.52 -7.26
CA TYR A 69 2.76 15.84 -6.71
C TYR A 69 3.69 16.26 -5.59
N ASN A 70 3.77 17.55 -5.35
CA ASN A 70 4.43 18.10 -4.17
C ASN A 70 3.56 17.83 -2.95
N ASP A 71 4.18 17.47 -1.83
CA ASP A 71 3.48 17.29 -0.58
C ASP A 71 2.83 18.61 -0.15
N PHE A 72 1.58 18.54 0.25
CA PHE A 72 0.85 19.67 0.82
C PHE A 72 0.85 19.56 2.33
N VAL A 73 1.31 20.61 3.01
CA VAL A 73 1.32 20.68 4.47
C VAL A 73 0.62 21.95 4.89
N SER A 74 -0.32 21.87 5.83
CA SER A 74 -1.06 23.04 6.33
C SER A 74 -1.51 22.85 7.77
N GLU A 75 -1.76 23.97 8.44
CA GLU A 75 -2.51 24.00 9.70
C GLU A 75 -4.01 24.01 9.41
N ARG A 76 -4.80 23.39 10.30
CA ARG A 76 -6.27 23.29 10.17
C ARG A 76 -6.94 24.63 9.86
N LYS A 77 -6.54 25.70 10.54
CA LYS A 77 -7.13 27.04 10.39
C LYS A 77 -6.99 27.67 9.01
N LEU A 78 -6.05 27.17 8.19
CA LEU A 78 -5.77 27.66 6.84
C LEU A 78 -6.39 26.79 5.75
N LEU A 79 -7.04 25.67 6.11
CA LEU A 79 -7.63 24.77 5.16
C LEU A 79 -8.89 25.36 4.52
N LYS A 80 -9.01 25.06 3.23
CA LYS A 80 -10.23 25.30 2.43
C LYS A 80 -10.89 23.96 2.13
N ASP A 81 -12.17 23.96 1.80
CA ASP A 81 -12.94 22.76 1.46
C ASP A 81 -12.32 21.97 0.29
N THR A 82 -11.66 22.66 -0.65
CA THR A 82 -10.89 22.02 -1.73
C THR A 82 -9.40 22.35 -1.56
N ILE A 83 -8.60 21.28 -1.51
CA ILE A 83 -7.16 21.32 -1.37
C ILE A 83 -6.54 20.93 -2.72
N PHE A 84 -5.75 21.84 -3.29
CA PHE A 84 -5.09 21.60 -4.56
C PHE A 84 -3.65 21.16 -4.36
N LEU A 85 -3.29 20.01 -4.93
CA LEU A 85 -1.90 19.55 -5.00
C LEU A 85 -1.27 20.05 -6.31
N ASN A 86 -0.02 20.47 -6.22
CA ASN A 86 0.75 20.91 -7.39
C ASN A 86 1.55 19.73 -7.95
N PRO A 87 1.39 19.39 -9.24
CA PRO A 87 2.22 18.38 -9.88
C PRO A 87 3.72 18.71 -9.74
N LYS A 88 4.53 17.69 -9.50
CA LYS A 88 5.99 17.81 -9.63
C LYS A 88 6.35 17.84 -11.11
N PRO A 89 7.25 18.75 -11.54
CA PRO A 89 7.81 18.65 -12.87
C PRO A 89 8.53 17.30 -13.01
N PHE A 90 8.14 16.51 -13.99
CA PHE A 90 8.85 15.28 -14.34
C PHE A 90 9.99 15.65 -15.27
N GLU A 91 11.22 15.47 -14.85
CA GLU A 91 12.37 15.44 -15.77
C GLU A 91 12.31 14.08 -16.50
N LEU A 92 11.89 14.10 -17.75
CA LEU A 92 11.97 12.93 -18.61
C LEU A 92 13.46 12.60 -18.82
N GLN A 93 13.91 11.46 -18.28
CA GLN A 93 15.22 10.93 -18.66
C GLN A 93 15.17 10.56 -20.15
N GLU A 94 16.26 10.83 -20.85
CA GLU A 94 16.40 10.50 -22.27
C GLU A 94 16.15 9.01 -22.48
N VAL A 95 15.05 8.69 -23.17
CA VAL A 95 14.68 7.30 -23.47
C VAL A 95 15.50 6.83 -24.67
N THR A 96 16.53 6.07 -24.43
CA THR A 96 17.21 5.33 -25.50
C THR A 96 16.27 4.22 -25.97
N ILE A 97 15.70 4.35 -27.17
CA ILE A 97 14.86 3.32 -27.79
C ILE A 97 15.75 2.11 -28.09
N THR A 98 15.74 1.12 -27.20
CA THR A 98 16.38 -0.16 -27.46
C THR A 98 15.42 -1.07 -28.22
N ASN A 99 16.00 -1.88 -29.11
CA ASN A 99 15.29 -2.81 -29.98
C ASN A 99 14.34 -3.73 -29.20
N ASN A 100 13.07 -3.79 -29.57
CA ASN A 100 11.97 -4.51 -28.91
C ASN A 100 12.12 -6.06 -28.89
N ASN A 101 13.23 -6.61 -29.35
CA ASN A 101 13.50 -8.06 -29.42
C ASN A 101 14.31 -8.62 -28.25
N VAL A 102 14.48 -7.88 -27.16
CA VAL A 102 15.19 -8.40 -25.99
C VAL A 102 14.26 -9.37 -25.25
N PRO A 103 14.69 -10.64 -25.01
CA PRO A 103 13.83 -11.62 -24.35
C PRO A 103 13.52 -11.19 -22.90
N LEU A 104 12.23 -11.25 -22.58
CA LEU A 104 11.76 -11.01 -21.22
C LEU A 104 12.13 -12.19 -20.31
N GLN A 105 12.69 -11.89 -19.15
CA GLN A 105 13.04 -12.88 -18.15
C GLN A 105 12.15 -12.77 -16.93
N LYS A 106 11.47 -13.87 -16.57
CA LYS A 106 10.73 -13.95 -15.30
C LYS A 106 11.63 -14.44 -14.19
N ILE A 107 11.63 -13.69 -13.06
CA ILE A 107 12.33 -14.05 -11.83
C ILE A 107 11.37 -14.04 -10.65
N GLY A 108 11.75 -14.68 -9.57
CA GLY A 108 11.01 -14.68 -8.31
C GLY A 108 10.22 -15.96 -8.05
N PHE A 109 9.71 -16.06 -6.83
CA PHE A 109 8.98 -17.22 -6.37
C PHE A 109 7.53 -16.88 -6.07
N LEU A 110 6.62 -17.51 -6.80
CA LEU A 110 5.19 -17.51 -6.52
C LEU A 110 4.75 -18.71 -5.66
N LYS A 111 5.72 -19.54 -5.24
CA LYS A 111 5.45 -20.75 -4.50
C LYS A 111 5.19 -20.46 -3.03
N ARG A 112 4.07 -20.93 -2.53
CA ARG A 112 3.66 -20.74 -1.15
C ARG A 112 4.59 -21.43 -0.17
N ALA A 113 4.87 -20.79 0.97
CA ALA A 113 5.52 -21.43 2.11
C ALA A 113 4.70 -22.64 2.59
N LYS A 114 5.39 -23.71 3.03
CA LYS A 114 4.73 -24.92 3.54
C LYS A 114 3.92 -24.66 4.81
N LEU A 115 4.39 -23.75 5.65
CA LEU A 115 3.67 -23.34 6.85
C LEU A 115 2.52 -22.39 6.49
N LEU A 116 1.36 -22.64 7.09
CA LEU A 116 0.06 -22.04 6.77
C LEU A 116 -0.08 -20.56 7.18
N TYR A 117 0.98 -19.93 7.66
CA TYR A 117 0.93 -18.54 8.09
C TYR A 117 0.91 -17.60 6.90
N SER A 118 -0.21 -16.93 6.75
CA SER A 118 -0.33 -15.72 5.95
C SER A 118 -0.73 -14.61 6.90
N LEU A 119 -0.02 -13.51 6.89
CA LEU A 119 -0.42 -12.32 7.62
C LEU A 119 -1.41 -11.55 6.73
N PRO A 120 -2.67 -11.40 7.15
CA PRO A 120 -3.56 -10.48 6.46
C PRO A 120 -3.05 -9.05 6.70
N ILE A 121 -3.00 -8.26 5.63
CA ILE A 121 -2.79 -6.82 5.74
C ILE A 121 -4.15 -6.12 5.74
N SER A 122 -4.32 -5.19 6.67
CA SER A 122 -5.50 -4.34 6.82
C SER A 122 -5.24 -2.95 6.22
N PRO A 123 -6.26 -2.11 6.06
CA PRO A 123 -6.07 -0.74 5.59
C PRO A 123 -5.00 0.01 6.37
N LYS A 124 -4.30 0.90 5.68
CA LYS A 124 -3.18 1.70 6.22
C LYS A 124 -1.94 0.89 6.57
N THR A 125 -1.86 -0.37 6.10
CA THR A 125 -0.67 -1.20 6.26
C THR A 125 -0.16 -1.70 4.91
N GLU A 126 1.13 -1.97 4.85
CA GLU A 126 1.82 -2.40 3.65
C GLU A 126 2.81 -3.53 3.99
N LEU A 127 2.90 -4.53 3.13
CA LEU A 127 4.02 -5.46 3.12
C LEU A 127 5.00 -5.04 2.04
N VAL A 128 6.25 -4.87 2.43
CA VAL A 128 7.33 -4.42 1.53
C VAL A 128 8.42 -5.47 1.48
N ILE A 129 8.73 -5.97 0.30
CA ILE A 129 9.89 -6.83 0.06
C ILE A 129 10.99 -6.02 -0.61
N CYS A 130 12.16 -5.94 0.02
CA CYS A 130 13.37 -5.37 -0.56
C CYS A 130 14.18 -6.50 -1.18
N ILE A 131 14.53 -6.38 -2.44
CA ILE A 131 15.34 -7.35 -3.17
C ILE A 131 16.65 -6.72 -3.62
N VAL A 132 17.73 -7.50 -3.52
CA VAL A 132 19.04 -7.16 -4.09
C VAL A 132 19.34 -8.18 -5.18
N PRO A 133 19.42 -7.78 -6.45
CA PRO A 133 19.57 -8.71 -7.56
C PRO A 133 20.97 -9.33 -7.59
N VAL A 134 21.08 -10.52 -8.19
CA VAL A 134 22.38 -11.01 -8.63
C VAL A 134 22.88 -10.20 -9.83
N GLU A 135 24.19 -10.20 -10.06
CA GLU A 135 24.87 -9.34 -11.05
C GLU A 135 24.24 -9.42 -12.46
N LYS A 136 23.83 -10.61 -12.91
CA LYS A 136 23.20 -10.77 -14.24
C LYS A 136 21.90 -9.99 -14.45
N HIS A 137 21.24 -9.54 -13.38
CA HIS A 137 19.98 -8.78 -13.42
C HIS A 137 20.14 -7.31 -13.08
N VAL A 138 21.34 -6.87 -12.68
CA VAL A 138 21.64 -5.46 -12.44
C VAL A 138 21.42 -4.65 -13.72
N ASN A 139 20.82 -3.47 -13.59
CA ASN A 139 20.45 -2.55 -14.67
C ASN A 139 19.40 -3.10 -15.66
N SER A 140 18.75 -4.23 -15.37
CA SER A 140 17.57 -4.64 -16.12
C SER A 140 16.36 -3.78 -15.79
N TYR A 141 15.51 -3.49 -16.79
CA TYR A 141 14.25 -2.78 -16.58
C TYR A 141 13.20 -3.71 -16.01
N VAL A 142 12.44 -3.23 -15.03
CA VAL A 142 11.31 -3.96 -14.47
C VAL A 142 10.08 -3.69 -15.33
N GLU A 143 9.56 -4.72 -15.98
CA GLU A 143 8.41 -4.62 -16.88
C GLU A 143 7.09 -4.90 -16.15
N THR A 144 7.07 -5.91 -15.25
CA THR A 144 5.89 -6.24 -14.48
C THR A 144 6.24 -6.67 -13.06
N ILE A 145 5.30 -6.38 -12.14
CA ILE A 145 5.34 -6.82 -10.75
C ILE A 145 4.12 -7.70 -10.51
N GLU A 146 4.31 -8.86 -9.88
CA GLU A 146 3.25 -9.82 -9.59
C GLU A 146 3.26 -10.19 -8.10
N PHE A 147 2.13 -9.95 -7.39
CA PHE A 147 1.90 -10.40 -6.02
C PHE A 147 0.76 -11.42 -5.98
N PRO A 148 1.03 -12.69 -5.62
CA PRO A 148 -0.01 -13.67 -5.45
C PRO A 148 -0.74 -13.46 -4.13
N LEU A 149 -2.07 -13.42 -4.17
CA LEU A 149 -2.93 -13.34 -3.01
C LEU A 149 -3.60 -14.68 -2.72
N ARG A 150 -3.73 -14.97 -1.45
CA ARG A 150 -4.47 -16.11 -0.95
C ARG A 150 -5.95 -15.76 -0.84
N LYS A 151 -6.82 -16.69 -1.18
CA LYS A 151 -8.24 -16.63 -0.89
C LYS A 151 -8.50 -16.48 0.61
N ILE A 152 -9.27 -15.47 0.99
CA ILE A 152 -9.75 -15.28 2.35
C ILE A 152 -10.96 -16.18 2.58
N LYS A 153 -10.97 -16.92 3.69
CA LYS A 153 -12.09 -17.71 4.14
C LYS A 153 -12.91 -16.91 5.14
N PHE A 154 -14.18 -16.73 4.86
CA PHE A 154 -15.13 -16.08 5.74
C PHE A 154 -15.88 -17.15 6.54
N TYR A 155 -15.79 -17.09 7.87
CA TYR A 155 -16.37 -18.11 8.76
C TYR A 155 -17.69 -17.66 9.38
N ASN A 156 -17.88 -16.37 9.59
CA ASN A 156 -19.06 -15.80 10.23
C ASN A 156 -20.05 -15.25 9.20
N ASP A 157 -21.32 -15.15 9.57
CA ASP A 157 -22.35 -14.62 8.67
C ASP A 157 -22.13 -13.14 8.34
N THR A 158 -21.63 -12.35 9.27
CA THR A 158 -21.23 -10.96 9.04
C THR A 158 -20.11 -10.87 7.99
N ASP A 159 -19.14 -11.77 8.05
CA ASP A 159 -18.05 -11.81 7.08
C ASP A 159 -18.52 -12.23 5.68
N LYS A 160 -19.58 -13.04 5.59
CA LYS A 160 -20.16 -13.47 4.30
C LYS A 160 -20.70 -12.31 3.47
N LEU A 161 -21.15 -11.22 4.13
CA LEU A 161 -21.58 -9.99 3.45
C LEU A 161 -20.47 -9.38 2.60
N TYR A 162 -19.20 -9.60 2.97
CA TYR A 162 -18.03 -9.06 2.29
C TYR A 162 -17.42 -10.00 1.24
N LYS A 163 -17.96 -11.21 1.11
CA LYS A 163 -17.38 -12.25 0.25
C LYS A 163 -17.15 -11.81 -1.20
N ASN A 164 -18.10 -11.06 -1.75
CA ASN A 164 -18.08 -10.60 -3.15
C ASN A 164 -17.83 -9.10 -3.29
N VAL A 165 -17.49 -8.44 -2.20
CA VAL A 165 -17.19 -7.00 -2.21
C VAL A 165 -15.73 -6.80 -2.62
N PRO A 166 -15.44 -5.93 -3.61
CA PRO A 166 -14.08 -5.66 -4.03
C PRO A 166 -13.27 -5.01 -2.92
N ALA A 167 -12.09 -5.55 -2.64
CA ALA A 167 -11.04 -4.89 -1.88
C ALA A 167 -10.11 -4.12 -2.83
N VAL A 168 -9.40 -3.13 -2.30
CA VAL A 168 -8.56 -2.21 -3.06
C VAL A 168 -7.15 -2.25 -2.49
N VAL A 169 -6.18 -2.54 -3.36
CA VAL A 169 -4.75 -2.49 -3.04
C VAL A 169 -4.02 -1.54 -3.97
N ARG A 170 -2.81 -1.17 -3.59
CA ARG A 170 -1.86 -0.41 -4.39
C ARG A 170 -0.51 -1.09 -4.35
N VAL A 171 0.23 -1.05 -5.45
CA VAL A 171 1.61 -1.52 -5.53
C VAL A 171 2.54 -0.32 -5.57
N ASN A 172 3.52 -0.30 -4.67
CA ASN A 172 4.50 0.77 -4.55
C ASN A 172 5.91 0.24 -4.82
N ILE A 173 6.80 1.11 -5.32
CA ILE A 173 8.24 0.84 -5.44
C ILE A 173 9.01 1.91 -4.69
N TYR A 174 10.05 1.48 -3.98
CA TYR A 174 10.93 2.35 -3.22
C TYR A 174 12.38 2.09 -3.59
N THR A 175 13.21 3.12 -3.48
CA THR A 175 14.66 2.95 -3.44
C THR A 175 15.06 2.23 -2.16
N VAL A 176 16.29 1.70 -2.15
CA VAL A 176 16.87 1.03 -0.99
C VAL A 176 17.91 1.94 -0.34
N LYS A 177 17.83 2.09 0.98
CA LYS A 177 18.86 2.72 1.80
C LYS A 177 19.06 1.92 3.08
N ASN A 178 20.28 1.47 3.35
CA ASN A 178 20.61 0.63 4.50
C ASN A 178 19.74 -0.65 4.57
N LYS A 179 19.45 -1.28 3.43
CA LYS A 179 18.56 -2.44 3.27
C LYS A 179 17.09 -2.19 3.59
N LEU A 180 16.69 -0.95 3.84
CA LEU A 180 15.32 -0.53 4.13
C LEU A 180 14.72 0.24 2.96
N PRO A 181 13.38 0.25 2.80
CA PRO A 181 12.72 1.14 1.85
C PRO A 181 12.98 2.61 2.23
N ASP A 182 13.32 3.44 1.25
CA ASP A 182 13.64 4.86 1.49
C ASP A 182 12.66 5.77 0.74
N GLN A 183 12.94 6.11 -0.50
CA GLN A 183 12.11 7.03 -1.28
C GLN A 183 11.12 6.25 -2.16
N LYS A 184 9.83 6.59 -2.08
CA LYS A 184 8.81 6.06 -3.00
C LYS A 184 9.03 6.68 -4.38
N ILE A 185 9.26 5.84 -5.40
CA ILE A 185 9.50 6.23 -6.79
C ILE A 185 8.37 5.86 -7.74
N PHE A 186 7.49 4.93 -7.31
CA PHE A 186 6.32 4.53 -8.09
C PHE A 186 5.17 4.14 -7.16
N SER A 187 3.95 4.38 -7.64
CA SER A 187 2.71 3.92 -7.03
C SER A 187 1.72 3.60 -8.13
N SER A 188 1.17 2.40 -8.13
CA SER A 188 0.17 2.04 -9.13
C SER A 188 -1.15 2.76 -8.89
N GLU A 189 -1.97 2.83 -9.92
CA GLU A 189 -3.40 3.06 -9.74
C GLU A 189 -3.99 2.01 -8.78
N PRO A 190 -5.07 2.36 -8.04
CA PRO A 190 -5.74 1.42 -7.15
C PRO A 190 -6.29 0.20 -7.90
N ILE A 191 -5.99 -0.99 -7.39
CA ILE A 191 -6.35 -2.27 -8.01
C ILE A 191 -7.45 -2.93 -7.19
N LYS A 192 -8.60 -3.18 -7.81
CA LYS A 192 -9.73 -3.89 -7.18
C LYS A 192 -9.57 -5.41 -7.35
N PHE A 193 -9.84 -6.16 -6.28
CA PHE A 193 -9.84 -7.63 -6.30
C PHE A 193 -10.92 -8.20 -5.37
N ILE A 194 -11.31 -9.44 -5.59
CA ILE A 194 -12.32 -10.11 -4.74
C ILE A 194 -11.62 -10.94 -3.66
N MET A 195 -11.79 -10.56 -2.40
CA MET A 195 -11.13 -11.20 -1.24
C MET A 195 -11.38 -12.71 -1.12
N SER A 196 -12.53 -13.20 -1.58
CA SER A 196 -12.85 -14.63 -1.57
C SER A 196 -12.20 -15.44 -2.69
N ASN A 197 -11.55 -14.80 -3.65
CA ASN A 197 -10.85 -15.43 -4.74
C ASN A 197 -9.34 -15.56 -4.47
N LYS A 198 -8.69 -16.47 -5.17
CA LYS A 198 -7.24 -16.52 -5.26
C LYS A 198 -6.84 -15.64 -6.43
N GLU A 199 -6.25 -14.50 -6.13
CA GLU A 199 -5.91 -13.50 -7.12
C GLU A 199 -4.39 -13.40 -7.33
N LEU A 200 -4.02 -12.90 -8.50
CA LEU A 200 -2.67 -12.45 -8.82
C LEU A 200 -2.75 -10.95 -9.13
N ILE A 201 -2.25 -10.14 -8.22
CA ILE A 201 -2.11 -8.71 -8.48
C ILE A 201 -0.94 -8.54 -9.43
N LYS A 202 -1.21 -8.05 -10.63
CA LYS A 202 -0.20 -7.82 -11.65
C LYS A 202 -0.24 -6.37 -12.08
N VAL A 203 0.91 -5.72 -12.07
CA VAL A 203 1.10 -4.34 -12.49
C VAL A 203 2.11 -4.30 -13.62
N ASP A 204 1.71 -3.74 -14.75
CA ASP A 204 2.59 -3.42 -15.87
C ASP A 204 3.20 -2.03 -15.62
N ILE A 205 4.51 -1.96 -15.53
CA ILE A 205 5.29 -0.74 -15.34
C ILE A 205 6.33 -0.52 -16.45
N SER A 206 6.15 -1.18 -17.58
CA SER A 206 7.09 -1.13 -18.71
C SER A 206 7.34 0.30 -19.21
N ARG A 207 6.37 1.19 -19.04
CA ARG A 207 6.44 2.60 -19.44
C ARG A 207 7.23 3.47 -18.46
N GLU A 208 7.39 3.01 -17.23
CA GLU A 208 8.05 3.77 -16.17
C GLU A 208 9.59 3.69 -16.27
N MET A 209 10.11 2.79 -17.09
CA MET A 209 11.55 2.61 -17.35
C MET A 209 12.39 2.48 -16.08
N ILE A 210 11.83 1.82 -15.05
CA ILE A 210 12.49 1.63 -13.76
C ILE A 210 13.55 0.55 -13.89
N GLN A 211 14.81 0.92 -13.70
CA GLN A 211 15.93 -0.01 -13.66
C GLN A 211 16.10 -0.62 -12.27
N LEU A 212 16.52 -1.88 -12.23
CA LEU A 212 16.88 -2.60 -11.02
C LEU A 212 18.38 -2.36 -10.70
N PRO A 213 18.71 -1.45 -9.76
CA PRO A 213 20.10 -1.10 -9.47
C PRO A 213 20.80 -2.18 -8.66
N GLN A 214 22.11 -2.09 -8.50
CA GLN A 214 22.93 -3.05 -7.75
C GLN A 214 22.50 -3.15 -6.26
N GLU A 215 22.13 -2.04 -5.64
CA GLU A 215 21.62 -1.97 -4.28
C GLU A 215 20.20 -2.53 -4.13
N GLY A 216 19.51 -2.76 -5.24
CA GLY A 216 18.17 -3.32 -5.29
C GLY A 216 17.04 -2.29 -5.23
N LEU A 217 15.82 -2.80 -5.20
CA LEU A 217 14.58 -2.04 -5.02
C LEU A 217 13.70 -2.73 -3.97
N CYS A 218 12.81 -1.96 -3.37
CA CYS A 218 11.76 -2.49 -2.52
C CYS A 218 10.40 -2.38 -3.22
N PHE A 219 9.61 -3.44 -3.14
CA PHE A 219 8.28 -3.56 -3.75
C PHE A 219 7.25 -3.77 -2.65
N GLY A 220 6.26 -2.90 -2.58
CA GLY A 220 5.22 -2.92 -1.56
C GLY A 220 3.86 -3.29 -2.13
N ILE A 221 3.06 -3.99 -1.32
CA ILE A 221 1.62 -4.13 -1.53
C ILE A 221 0.89 -3.52 -0.34
N GLU A 222 0.21 -2.41 -0.60
CA GLU A 222 -0.51 -1.59 0.36
C GLU A 222 -2.00 -1.92 0.32
N MET A 223 -2.62 -2.13 1.48
CA MET A 223 -4.07 -2.28 1.59
C MET A 223 -4.71 -0.92 1.81
N ILE A 224 -5.56 -0.49 0.88
CA ILE A 224 -6.25 0.81 0.94
C ILE A 224 -7.60 0.65 1.65
N GLY A 225 -8.44 -0.29 1.21
CA GLY A 225 -9.77 -0.48 1.74
C GLY A 225 -10.63 -1.38 0.85
N ARG A 226 -11.93 -1.15 0.80
CA ARG A 226 -12.88 -1.86 -0.06
C ARG A 226 -13.93 -0.91 -0.62
N VAL A 227 -14.66 -1.38 -1.63
CA VAL A 227 -15.85 -0.70 -2.13
C VAL A 227 -17.07 -1.45 -1.55
N ASN A 228 -17.98 -0.74 -0.88
CA ASN A 228 -19.19 -1.34 -0.30
C ASN A 228 -20.23 -1.68 -1.39
N GLN A 229 -21.39 -2.23 -0.99
CA GLN A 229 -22.44 -2.62 -1.92
C GLN A 229 -23.07 -1.42 -2.68
N ASP A 230 -23.01 -0.24 -2.09
CA ASP A 230 -23.50 1.01 -2.67
C ASP A 230 -22.47 1.67 -3.61
N GLY A 231 -21.30 1.04 -3.78
CA GLY A 231 -20.19 1.56 -4.60
C GLY A 231 -19.32 2.60 -3.87
N GLU A 232 -19.52 2.79 -2.56
CA GLU A 232 -18.73 3.73 -1.78
C GLU A 232 -17.45 3.09 -1.24
N PHE A 233 -16.38 3.86 -1.17
CA PHE A 233 -15.13 3.45 -0.56
C PHE A 233 -15.25 3.47 0.96
N VAL A 234 -14.82 2.37 1.60
CA VAL A 234 -14.74 2.22 3.05
C VAL A 234 -13.42 1.54 3.44
N GLU A 235 -12.81 1.98 4.52
CA GLU A 235 -11.56 1.39 5.02
C GLU A 235 -11.82 0.13 5.87
N GLU A 236 -12.94 0.05 6.55
CA GLU A 236 -13.25 -1.01 7.51
C GLU A 236 -13.45 -2.38 6.87
N ASN A 237 -13.16 -3.44 7.64
CA ASN A 237 -13.41 -4.85 7.27
C ASN A 237 -12.86 -5.25 5.89
N SER A 238 -11.68 -4.74 5.56
CA SER A 238 -10.99 -5.07 4.33
C SER A 238 -9.61 -5.67 4.61
N TYR A 239 -9.25 -6.70 3.83
CA TYR A 239 -8.01 -7.44 4.03
C TYR A 239 -7.46 -7.91 2.69
N ALA A 240 -6.14 -7.92 2.56
CA ALA A 240 -5.46 -8.73 1.56
C ALA A 240 -4.62 -9.79 2.28
N GLN A 241 -4.44 -10.95 1.65
CA GLN A 241 -3.57 -12.01 2.17
C GLN A 241 -2.48 -12.34 1.16
N PRO A 242 -1.41 -11.54 1.08
CA PRO A 242 -0.25 -11.87 0.27
C PRO A 242 0.37 -13.19 0.69
N ILE A 243 0.88 -13.93 -0.29
CA ILE A 243 1.50 -15.23 -0.06
C ILE A 243 2.95 -15.03 0.36
N PHE A 244 3.39 -15.81 1.34
CA PHE A 244 4.79 -15.89 1.76
C PHE A 244 5.44 -17.19 1.26
N THR A 245 6.74 -17.12 1.04
CA THR A 245 7.60 -18.25 0.67
C THR A 245 8.77 -18.39 1.63
N ASP A 246 9.17 -19.63 1.91
CA ASP A 246 10.40 -19.99 2.59
C ASP A 246 11.48 -20.50 1.61
N ASN A 247 11.26 -20.35 0.32
CA ASN A 247 12.23 -20.68 -0.71
C ASN A 247 13.15 -19.48 -0.99
N GLU A 248 14.43 -19.75 -1.15
CA GLU A 248 15.39 -18.76 -1.60
C GLU A 248 15.36 -18.62 -3.12
N SER A 249 15.56 -17.40 -3.62
CA SER A 249 15.67 -17.14 -5.04
C SER A 249 17.12 -17.31 -5.52
N PRO A 250 17.37 -17.94 -6.67
CA PRO A 250 18.68 -17.90 -7.31
C PRO A 250 18.95 -16.56 -8.02
N ASP A 251 17.96 -15.67 -8.08
CA ASP A 251 18.01 -14.44 -8.87
C ASP A 251 18.21 -13.19 -8.02
N TYR A 252 17.92 -13.29 -6.71
CA TYR A 252 18.08 -12.18 -5.77
C TYR A 252 18.11 -12.67 -4.31
N THR A 253 18.63 -11.84 -3.42
CA THR A 253 18.39 -11.93 -1.98
C THR A 253 17.25 -11.02 -1.60
N ALA A 254 16.48 -11.39 -0.56
CA ALA A 254 15.29 -10.64 -0.17
C ALA A 254 15.14 -10.51 1.34
N GLN A 255 14.51 -9.41 1.76
CA GLN A 255 14.07 -9.16 3.12
C GLN A 255 12.69 -8.51 3.08
N THR A 256 11.75 -9.02 3.88
CA THR A 256 10.38 -8.50 3.94
C THR A 256 10.12 -7.75 5.23
N TYR A 257 9.46 -6.60 5.09
CA TYR A 257 9.05 -5.72 6.18
C TYR A 257 7.54 -5.55 6.17
N HIS A 258 6.97 -5.40 7.34
CA HIS A 258 5.61 -4.91 7.52
C HIS A 258 5.68 -3.45 7.93
N ASN A 259 5.09 -2.58 7.14
CA ASN A 259 4.97 -1.16 7.41
C ASN A 259 3.58 -0.91 8.01
N ALA A 260 3.52 -0.74 9.32
CA ALA A 260 2.29 -0.38 9.99
C ALA A 260 2.11 1.15 9.92
N PHE A 261 0.93 1.60 9.48
CA PHE A 261 0.59 3.02 9.39
C PHE A 261 1.50 3.86 8.47
N LEU A 262 2.14 3.20 7.49
CA LEU A 262 2.98 3.83 6.44
C LEU A 262 4.00 4.87 6.97
N GLY A 263 4.51 4.66 8.18
CA GLY A 263 5.52 5.51 8.80
C GLY A 263 6.90 4.84 8.84
N LYS A 264 7.97 5.61 8.62
CA LYS A 264 9.37 5.08 8.63
C LYS A 264 9.72 4.39 9.95
N ASP A 265 9.15 4.82 11.06
CA ASP A 265 9.43 4.29 12.39
C ASP A 265 8.63 3.02 12.73
N ASN A 266 7.74 2.59 11.84
CA ASN A 266 6.83 1.47 12.03
C ASN A 266 7.14 0.26 11.14
N LEU A 267 8.40 0.13 10.71
CA LEU A 267 8.87 -1.01 9.93
C LEU A 267 9.24 -2.18 10.84
N TYR A 268 8.55 -3.30 10.67
CA TYR A 268 8.83 -4.54 11.39
C TYR A 268 9.40 -5.59 10.44
N ASP A 269 10.56 -6.15 10.82
CA ASP A 269 11.15 -7.30 10.12
C ASP A 269 10.24 -8.52 10.24
N MET A 270 9.75 -9.01 9.10
CA MET A 270 8.83 -10.13 9.05
C MET A 270 9.48 -11.45 9.41
N ASN A 271 10.77 -11.65 9.12
CA ASN A 271 11.48 -12.87 9.50
C ASN A 271 11.54 -13.02 11.02
N VAL A 272 11.85 -11.95 11.73
CA VAL A 272 11.86 -11.95 13.21
C VAL A 272 10.47 -12.26 13.75
N SER A 273 9.45 -11.58 13.22
CA SER A 273 8.07 -11.74 13.67
C SER A 273 7.52 -13.14 13.40
N PHE A 274 7.69 -13.67 12.19
CA PHE A 274 7.22 -15.01 11.84
C PHE A 274 7.93 -16.12 12.63
N ASN A 275 9.25 -16.09 12.71
CA ASN A 275 9.98 -17.11 13.44
C ASN A 275 9.63 -17.12 14.92
N ARG A 276 9.41 -15.95 15.54
CA ARG A 276 8.94 -15.82 16.92
C ARG A 276 7.57 -16.45 17.12
N GLU A 277 6.61 -16.17 16.26
CA GLU A 277 5.26 -16.74 16.39
C GLU A 277 5.24 -18.24 16.12
N ILE A 278 5.98 -18.71 15.13
CA ILE A 278 6.05 -20.15 14.82
C ILE A 278 6.74 -20.92 15.96
N SER A 279 7.80 -20.38 16.56
CA SER A 279 8.52 -21.03 17.67
C SER A 279 7.65 -21.22 18.91
N ARG A 280 6.61 -20.41 19.10
CA ARG A 280 5.63 -20.59 20.20
C ARG A 280 4.73 -21.81 20.01
N ILE A 281 4.53 -22.25 18.77
CA ILE A 281 3.57 -23.29 18.41
C ILE A 281 4.30 -24.60 18.06
N VAL A 282 5.43 -24.49 17.37
CA VAL A 282 6.22 -25.63 16.88
C VAL A 282 7.43 -25.83 17.75
N LYS A 283 7.46 -26.92 18.52
CA LYS A 283 8.67 -27.37 19.27
C LYS A 283 9.81 -27.63 18.27
N ASN A 284 11.02 -27.17 18.61
CA ASN A 284 12.22 -27.32 17.79
C ASN A 284 12.12 -26.66 16.40
N HIS A 285 11.41 -25.54 16.31
CA HIS A 285 11.36 -24.76 15.07
C HIS A 285 12.77 -24.29 14.68
N THR A 286 13.16 -24.64 13.45
CA THR A 286 14.40 -24.12 12.85
C THR A 286 14.08 -22.77 12.20
N TYR A 287 14.93 -21.79 12.46
CA TYR A 287 14.81 -20.44 11.87
C TYR A 287 14.82 -20.55 10.33
N LYS A 288 13.88 -19.86 9.68
CA LYS A 288 13.76 -19.80 8.21
C LYS A 288 13.58 -18.37 7.76
N ASN A 289 14.02 -18.08 6.55
CA ASN A 289 13.75 -16.83 5.88
C ASN A 289 12.37 -16.89 5.22
N TYR A 290 11.40 -16.14 5.80
CA TYR A 290 10.08 -15.97 5.22
C TYR A 290 10.01 -14.64 4.49
N ASN A 291 9.82 -14.70 3.18
CA ASN A 291 9.68 -13.51 2.37
C ASN A 291 8.33 -13.47 1.66
N LEU A 292 7.87 -12.28 1.37
CA LEU A 292 6.72 -12.05 0.50
C LEU A 292 7.00 -12.68 -0.86
N ALA A 293 6.09 -13.51 -1.36
CA ALA A 293 6.21 -14.07 -2.69
C ALA A 293 5.98 -12.96 -3.73
N ILE A 294 6.97 -12.74 -4.57
CA ILE A 294 6.92 -11.75 -5.65
C ILE A 294 7.40 -12.39 -6.96
N GLY A 295 6.77 -12.01 -8.07
CA GLY A 295 7.26 -12.28 -9.42
C GLY A 295 7.61 -10.96 -10.10
N LEU A 296 8.73 -10.94 -10.80
CA LEU A 296 9.13 -9.82 -11.65
C LEU A 296 9.37 -10.32 -13.07
N THR A 297 8.98 -9.51 -14.05
CA THR A 297 9.43 -9.67 -15.43
C THR A 297 10.46 -8.58 -15.71
N LEU A 298 11.62 -8.98 -16.17
CA LEU A 298 12.74 -8.08 -16.46
C LEU A 298 13.04 -8.06 -17.96
N ARG A 299 13.46 -6.91 -18.45
CA ARG A 299 14.01 -6.70 -19.80
C ARG A 299 15.44 -6.12 -19.65
N LYS A 300 16.39 -6.66 -20.38
CA LYS A 300 17.76 -6.12 -20.45
C LYS A 300 17.89 -4.91 -21.36
#